data_ae3bdb7f780939650888d0c95e3992f2
#
_entry.id   ae3bdb7f780939650888d0c95e3992f2
#
_cell.length_a   1.000
_cell.length_b   1.000
_cell.length_c   1.000
_cell.angle_alpha   90.00
_cell.angle_beta   90.00
_cell.angle_gamma   90.00
#
_symmetry.space_group_name_H-M   'P 1'
#
loop_
_entity.id
_entity.type
_entity.pdbx_description
1 polymer ?
#
loop_
_entity_poly.entity_id
_entity_poly.type
_entity_poly.pdbx_seq_one_letter_code
_entity_poly.pdbx_strand_id
1 'polypeptide(L)'
;MTTQPTQTTEPRRPPGSVTSPGRDQFHALAAKHRIVPVWRELVADTLTPVGAFVRIVGENPGFLLESVEGGERWGRYSFIGRNPLAIVTAIGSSVSTTGSLDLDAITDDGVTGA
;
A
#
# COMPACT_ATOMS: atom_id res chain seq x y z
N MET A 1 5.09 -15.57 -47.16
CA MET A 1 4.86 -14.36 -46.33
C MET A 1 4.68 -14.82 -44.92
N THR A 2 5.77 -14.84 -44.14
CA THR A 2 5.78 -15.45 -42.81
C THR A 2 5.65 -14.33 -41.76
N THR A 3 4.51 -14.29 -41.09
CA THR A 3 4.20 -13.31 -40.04
C THR A 3 4.94 -13.75 -38.75
N GLN A 4 5.95 -13.00 -38.33
CA GLN A 4 6.58 -13.20 -37.03
C GLN A 4 5.63 -12.74 -35.91
N PRO A 5 5.51 -13.49 -34.79
CA PRO A 5 4.78 -13.03 -33.63
C PRO A 5 5.54 -11.90 -32.94
N THR A 6 4.85 -10.82 -32.66
CA THR A 6 5.32 -9.65 -31.90
C THR A 6 5.70 -10.11 -30.50
N GLN A 7 7.00 -10.12 -30.18
CA GLN A 7 7.46 -10.34 -28.82
C GLN A 7 7.09 -9.14 -27.97
N THR A 8 6.12 -9.33 -27.09
CA THR A 8 5.83 -8.40 -26.00
C THR A 8 7.04 -8.41 -25.05
N THR A 9 7.85 -7.38 -25.13
CA THR A 9 9.01 -7.21 -24.23
C THR A 9 8.46 -6.89 -22.83
N GLU A 10 8.38 -7.92 -21.99
CA GLU A 10 8.11 -7.76 -20.58
C GLU A 10 9.20 -6.87 -19.94
N PRO A 11 8.86 -5.81 -19.17
CA PRO A 11 9.87 -4.92 -18.59
C PRO A 11 10.83 -5.73 -17.73
N ARG A 12 12.13 -5.62 -18.04
CA ARG A 12 13.20 -6.36 -17.39
C ARG A 12 13.21 -6.08 -15.89
N ARG A 13 12.82 -7.07 -15.10
CA ARG A 13 12.80 -7.01 -13.63
C ARG A 13 14.24 -6.78 -13.12
N PRO A 14 14.47 -5.75 -12.27
CA PRO A 14 15.80 -5.54 -11.69
C PRO A 14 16.20 -6.76 -10.84
N PRO A 15 17.49 -7.16 -10.87
CA PRO A 15 17.96 -8.27 -10.08
C PRO A 15 17.78 -7.98 -8.58
N GLY A 16 17.18 -8.92 -7.85
CA GLY A 16 17.02 -8.87 -6.39
C GLY A 16 15.63 -8.49 -5.86
N SER A 17 14.68 -8.03 -6.69
CA SER A 17 13.34 -7.71 -6.20
C SER A 17 12.35 -8.84 -6.48
N VAL A 18 12.03 -9.61 -5.46
CA VAL A 18 10.99 -10.65 -5.52
C VAL A 18 9.67 -10.03 -5.04
N THR A 19 8.62 -10.18 -5.85
CA THR A 19 7.26 -9.80 -5.44
C THR A 19 6.65 -10.96 -4.65
N SER A 20 6.11 -10.68 -3.48
CA SER A 20 5.46 -11.64 -2.62
C SER A 20 4.00 -11.22 -2.35
N PRO A 21 3.04 -12.11 -2.35
CA PRO A 21 3.14 -13.51 -2.80
C PRO A 21 3.42 -13.60 -4.31
N GLY A 22 3.98 -14.73 -4.75
CA GLY A 22 4.07 -15.04 -6.17
C GLY A 22 2.68 -15.22 -6.80
N ARG A 23 2.59 -15.22 -8.14
CA ARG A 23 1.30 -15.23 -8.86
C ARG A 23 0.37 -16.38 -8.43
N ASP A 24 0.86 -17.61 -8.38
CA ASP A 24 0.04 -18.78 -8.04
C ASP A 24 -0.46 -18.74 -6.60
N GLN A 25 0.41 -18.31 -5.69
CA GLN A 25 0.06 -18.10 -4.30
C GLN A 25 -0.96 -16.98 -4.14
N PHE A 26 -0.83 -15.88 -4.90
CA PHE A 26 -1.81 -14.80 -4.93
C PHE A 26 -3.20 -15.31 -5.33
N HIS A 27 -3.30 -16.09 -6.41
CA HIS A 27 -4.58 -16.65 -6.84
C HIS A 27 -5.20 -17.57 -5.79
N ALA A 28 -4.38 -18.42 -5.14
CA ALA A 28 -4.85 -19.29 -4.07
C ALA A 28 -5.37 -18.50 -2.84
N LEU A 29 -4.72 -17.40 -2.49
CA LEU A 29 -5.15 -16.51 -1.41
C LEU A 29 -6.40 -15.71 -1.78
N ALA A 30 -6.45 -15.16 -3.00
CA ALA A 30 -7.58 -14.36 -3.48
C ALA A 30 -8.89 -15.17 -3.59
N ALA A 31 -8.79 -16.50 -3.75
CA ALA A 31 -9.95 -17.37 -3.70
C ALA A 31 -10.57 -17.50 -2.29
N LYS A 32 -9.83 -17.13 -1.23
CA LYS A 32 -10.22 -17.33 0.19
C LYS A 32 -10.34 -16.00 0.95
N HIS A 33 -9.71 -14.93 0.46
CA HIS A 33 -9.61 -13.66 1.16
C HIS A 33 -10.02 -12.52 0.26
N ARG A 34 -10.76 -11.56 0.80
CA ARG A 34 -11.18 -10.34 0.08
C ARG A 34 -10.03 -9.37 -0.16
N ILE A 35 -9.03 -9.39 0.72
CA ILE A 35 -7.85 -8.53 0.65
C ILE A 35 -6.60 -9.41 0.72
N VAL A 36 -5.73 -9.26 -0.26
CA VAL A 36 -4.45 -9.97 -0.31
C VAL A 36 -3.34 -8.93 -0.48
N PRO A 37 -2.47 -8.74 0.52
CA PRO A 37 -1.35 -7.83 0.40
C PRO A 37 -0.33 -8.36 -0.61
N VAL A 38 0.18 -7.46 -1.45
CA VAL A 38 1.28 -7.75 -2.37
C VAL A 38 2.39 -6.76 -2.08
N TRP A 39 3.60 -7.24 -1.84
CA TRP A 39 4.72 -6.39 -1.49
C TRP A 39 5.99 -6.74 -2.25
N ARG A 40 6.94 -5.83 -2.22
CA ARG A 40 8.28 -5.99 -2.76
C ARG A 40 9.28 -5.31 -1.84
N GLU A 41 10.39 -5.97 -1.58
CA GLU A 41 11.51 -5.37 -0.88
C GLU A 41 12.45 -4.69 -1.87
N LEU A 42 12.88 -3.49 -1.52
CA LEU A 42 13.83 -2.69 -2.29
C LEU A 42 14.91 -2.20 -1.33
N VAL A 43 16.16 -2.31 -1.76
CA VAL A 43 17.28 -1.67 -1.05
C VAL A 43 17.27 -0.18 -1.38
N ALA A 44 17.24 0.66 -0.37
CA ALA A 44 17.13 2.11 -0.51
C ALA A 44 18.01 2.86 0.53
N ASP A 45 19.25 2.43 0.69
CA ASP A 45 20.17 2.90 1.73
C ASP A 45 20.43 4.41 1.72
N THR A 46 20.20 5.07 0.60
CA THR A 46 20.37 6.52 0.45
C THR A 46 19.07 7.32 0.60
N LEU A 47 17.94 6.66 0.86
CA LEU A 47 16.64 7.30 1.01
C LEU A 47 16.30 7.50 2.49
N THR A 48 16.04 8.76 2.88
CA THR A 48 15.38 9.06 4.14
C THR A 48 13.87 8.84 4.01
N PRO A 49 13.13 8.61 5.12
CA PRO A 49 11.66 8.52 5.08
C PRO A 49 10.99 9.72 4.41
N VAL A 50 11.43 10.94 4.74
CA VAL A 50 10.92 12.18 4.12
C VAL A 50 11.26 12.23 2.63
N GLY A 51 12.48 11.86 2.25
CA GLY A 51 12.87 11.80 0.83
C GLY A 51 12.08 10.76 0.04
N ALA A 52 11.76 9.62 0.66
CA ALA A 52 10.88 8.62 0.08
C ALA A 52 9.45 9.14 -0.06
N PHE A 53 8.92 9.81 0.98
CA PHE A 53 7.59 10.42 0.95
C PHE A 53 7.43 11.39 -0.22
N VAL A 54 8.34 12.34 -0.37
CA VAL A 54 8.30 13.32 -1.47
C VAL A 54 8.29 12.64 -2.84
N ARG A 55 9.08 11.58 -3.01
CA ARG A 55 9.16 10.86 -4.30
C ARG A 55 7.94 9.99 -4.59
N ILE A 56 7.35 9.36 -3.56
CA ILE A 56 6.25 8.41 -3.71
C ILE A 56 4.91 9.16 -3.79
N VAL A 57 4.72 10.17 -2.96
CA VAL A 57 3.45 10.90 -2.83
C VAL A 57 3.39 12.08 -3.79
N GLY A 58 4.49 12.85 -3.92
CA GLY A 58 4.52 14.06 -4.72
C GLY A 58 3.49 15.08 -4.22
N GLU A 59 2.68 15.63 -5.14
CA GLU A 59 1.62 16.59 -4.84
C GLU A 59 0.26 15.95 -4.53
N ASN A 60 0.18 14.62 -4.50
CA ASN A 60 -1.06 13.91 -4.23
C ASN A 60 -1.33 13.82 -2.72
N PRO A 61 -2.59 13.57 -2.32
CA PRO A 61 -2.90 13.24 -0.94
C PRO A 61 -2.16 11.98 -0.47
N GLY A 62 -1.55 12.08 0.71
CA GLY A 62 -0.80 10.98 1.31
C GLY A 62 -0.44 11.26 2.75
N PHE A 63 0.23 10.31 3.39
CA PHE A 63 0.69 10.43 4.76
C PHE A 63 2.07 9.81 4.96
N LEU A 64 2.78 10.31 5.96
CA LEU A 64 4.00 9.74 6.52
C LEU A 64 3.79 9.57 8.02
N LEU A 65 3.91 8.35 8.51
CA LEU A 65 3.95 8.04 9.94
C LEU A 65 5.35 7.59 10.30
N GLU A 66 5.93 8.23 11.29
CA GLU A 66 7.24 7.87 11.82
C GLU A 66 7.12 7.52 13.29
N SER A 67 7.73 6.42 13.71
CA SER A 67 7.82 6.06 15.11
C SER A 67 8.92 6.89 15.76
N VAL A 68 8.53 7.80 16.64
CA VAL A 68 9.44 8.68 17.42
C VAL A 68 9.32 8.31 18.89
N GLU A 69 9.65 7.09 19.28
CA GLU A 69 9.79 6.77 20.71
C GLU A 69 11.24 6.87 21.15
N GLY A 70 11.45 7.69 22.17
CA GLY A 70 12.73 7.95 22.81
C GLY A 70 13.26 6.76 23.63
N GLY A 71 13.70 5.74 22.92
CA GLY A 71 14.35 4.58 23.48
C GLY A 71 14.95 3.74 22.36
N GLU A 72 16.20 3.37 22.48
CA GLU A 72 17.10 2.84 21.46
C GLU A 72 16.64 1.58 20.68
N ARG A 73 15.39 1.14 20.78
CA ARG A 73 14.95 -0.15 20.23
C ARG A 73 13.75 -0.13 19.28
N TRP A 74 12.92 0.91 19.18
CA TRP A 74 11.62 0.80 18.52
C TRP A 74 11.32 1.78 17.36
N GLY A 75 12.16 2.77 17.13
CA GLY A 75 12.01 3.71 16.00
C GLY A 75 12.45 3.14 14.64
N ARG A 76 11.96 1.94 14.26
CA ARG A 76 12.48 1.22 13.10
C ARG A 76 11.69 1.39 11.81
N TYR A 77 10.47 1.83 11.90
CA TYR A 77 9.58 1.80 10.75
C TYR A 77 8.96 3.15 10.47
N SER A 78 8.97 3.52 9.21
CA SER A 78 8.17 4.63 8.70
C SER A 78 7.15 4.06 7.71
N PHE A 79 5.92 4.58 7.76
CA PHE A 79 4.85 4.16 6.88
C PHE A 79 4.47 5.31 5.97
N ILE A 80 4.42 5.05 4.67
CA ILE A 80 4.02 6.03 3.65
C ILE A 80 2.80 5.49 2.92
N GLY A 81 1.73 6.27 2.91
CA GLY A 81 0.54 5.98 2.11
C GLY A 81 0.29 7.08 1.10
N ARG A 82 -0.30 6.71 -0.05
CA ARG A 82 -0.68 7.63 -1.13
C ARG A 82 -2.00 7.22 -1.77
N ASN A 83 -2.64 8.17 -2.43
CA ASN A 83 -3.87 7.95 -3.20
C ASN A 83 -4.94 7.22 -2.37
N PRO A 84 -5.42 7.81 -1.26
CA PRO A 84 -6.45 7.19 -0.43
C PRO A 84 -7.72 6.96 -1.25
N LEU A 85 -8.37 5.82 -1.05
CA LEU A 85 -9.68 5.52 -1.65
C LEU A 85 -10.77 6.39 -1.01
N ALA A 86 -10.58 6.74 0.25
CA ALA A 86 -11.44 7.66 0.98
C ALA A 86 -10.66 8.38 2.07
N ILE A 87 -11.17 9.55 2.46
CA ILE A 87 -10.68 10.34 3.58
C ILE A 87 -11.84 10.54 4.54
N VAL A 88 -11.65 10.14 5.78
CA VAL A 88 -12.60 10.40 6.87
C VAL A 88 -12.06 11.57 7.69
N THR A 89 -12.84 12.61 7.83
CA THR A 89 -12.51 13.80 8.63
C THR A 89 -13.48 13.90 9.79
N ALA A 90 -12.95 13.97 11.01
CA ALA A 90 -13.72 14.18 12.22
C ALA A 90 -13.31 15.50 12.89
N ILE A 91 -14.26 16.40 13.11
CA ILE A 91 -14.06 17.69 13.78
C ILE A 91 -15.17 17.85 14.83
N GLY A 92 -14.77 17.80 16.10
CA GLY A 92 -15.74 17.77 17.21
C GLY A 92 -16.65 16.54 17.11
N SER A 93 -17.95 16.74 17.00
CA SER A 93 -18.96 15.67 16.82
C SER A 93 -19.33 15.43 15.34
N SER A 94 -18.76 16.20 14.43
CA SER A 94 -19.06 16.08 12.99
C SER A 94 -18.07 15.17 12.31
N VAL A 95 -18.58 14.22 11.50
CA VAL A 95 -17.80 13.32 10.68
C VAL A 95 -18.19 13.51 9.22
N SER A 96 -17.22 13.67 8.36
CA SER A 96 -17.43 13.75 6.91
C SER A 96 -16.50 12.77 6.19
N THR A 97 -16.94 12.27 5.05
CA THR A 97 -16.17 11.37 4.18
C THR A 97 -16.13 11.93 2.77
N THR A 98 -14.99 11.74 2.13
CA THR A 98 -14.80 11.99 0.70
C THR A 98 -14.12 10.78 0.08
N GLY A 99 -14.48 10.42 -1.15
CA GLY A 99 -13.94 9.26 -1.85
C GLY A 99 -14.98 8.16 -2.07
N SER A 100 -14.51 6.98 -2.42
CA SER A 100 -15.34 5.85 -2.86
C SER A 100 -15.57 4.78 -1.78
N LEU A 101 -15.26 5.06 -0.52
CA LEU A 101 -15.47 4.13 0.57
C LEU A 101 -16.92 4.25 1.07
N ASP A 102 -17.64 3.14 1.00
CA ASP A 102 -18.96 3.01 1.65
C ASP A 102 -18.74 2.66 3.13
N LEU A 103 -18.94 3.62 4.01
CA LEU A 103 -18.78 3.42 5.44
C LEU A 103 -19.87 2.50 6.02
N ASP A 104 -21.07 2.49 5.42
CA ASP A 104 -22.17 1.64 5.88
C ASP A 104 -21.81 0.15 5.66
N ALA A 105 -21.09 -0.16 4.58
CA ALA A 105 -20.60 -1.50 4.32
C ALA A 105 -19.49 -1.95 5.29
N ILE A 106 -18.82 -1.03 5.98
CA ILE A 106 -17.77 -1.36 6.97
C ILE A 106 -18.38 -1.58 8.37
N THR A 107 -19.46 -0.89 8.69
CA THR A 107 -20.12 -1.00 10.01
C THR A 107 -20.96 -2.27 10.14
N ASP A 108 -21.40 -2.86 9.02
CA ASP A 108 -22.26 -4.05 9.02
C ASP A 108 -21.47 -5.38 9.19
N ASP A 109 -20.15 -5.39 8.96
CA ASP A 109 -19.27 -6.57 9.10
C ASP A 109 -18.56 -6.64 10.47
N GLY A 110 -19.18 -6.18 11.49
CA GLY A 110 -18.93 -6.65 12.86
C GLY A 110 -17.70 -6.09 13.55
N VAL A 111 -17.91 -5.04 14.30
CA VAL A 111 -17.33 -4.95 15.63
C VAL A 111 -18.39 -5.44 16.65
N THR A 112 -18.81 -6.67 16.53
CA THR A 112 -19.39 -7.44 17.62
C THR A 112 -18.32 -8.40 18.10
N GLY A 113 -17.27 -7.86 18.72
CA GLY A 113 -16.38 -8.61 19.57
C GLY A 113 -16.87 -8.42 21.01
N ALA A 114 -17.53 -9.43 21.52
CA ALA A 114 -17.71 -9.63 22.95
C ALA A 114 -16.36 -9.95 23.60
#